data_d6b14a28c6a8501eee28039c4143b88c
#
_entry.id   d6b14a28c6a8501eee28039c4143b88c
#
_cell.length_a   1.000
_cell.length_b   1.000
_cell.length_c   1.000
_cell.angle_alpha   90.00
_cell.angle_beta   90.00
_cell.angle_gamma   90.00
#
_symmetry.space_group_name_H-M   'P 1'
#
loop_
_entity.id
_entity.type
_entity.pdbx_description
1 polymer ?
#
loop_
_entity_poly.entity_id
_entity_poly.type
_entity_poly.pdbx_seq_one_letter_code
_entity_poly.pdbx_strand_id
1 'polypeptide(L)'
;MNKLLLSFSFLLVICIVIAQQSIDYTEYDLKNGMHVILHKDNSAPIVTTAVMYHVGAKDENPERTGFAHFFEHLLFEGTENIPRGEWFTIVSSNGGSNNANTTSDRTYYYEVFPSNSLKLGLWMESERLMHQIINQIGVDTQNEVVKEEKRSRIDNAPYGGIQYATATNKYLFDQHPYKMSVIGEMEHLDAATLEEFQSFNKKYYVPNNAALVVAGDIDIEATKKMIEAYFGPIPRGKEIERKTVIEEPITETRVETEYDSNIEIPALVLCYRTPSMKDRDAYVLEMISTYLSDGKSSKLYKNLVDDNKKALQVFAFNRGMEDYSVYNIIALPLGEVALEELTTDIDAEILKVQTDLISERDYQKLQNKFENTFVNANSSVSGIANSLARYYMLYGDISLINTEIDIFRSITREEIRKVAKKYLNPNQRLILNYLPESSKE
;
A
#
# COMPACT_ATOMS: atom_id res chain seq x y z
N MET A 1 48.86 -15.67 58.87
CA MET A 1 48.44 -14.34 58.41
C MET A 1 48.29 -14.39 56.88
N ASN A 2 47.12 -14.81 56.43
CA ASN A 2 46.83 -14.94 55.00
C ASN A 2 46.02 -13.69 54.54
N LYS A 3 46.58 -12.93 53.62
CA LYS A 3 45.91 -11.82 52.98
C LYS A 3 45.07 -12.37 51.85
N LEU A 4 43.74 -12.28 51.97
CA LEU A 4 42.80 -12.51 50.89
C LEU A 4 42.80 -11.25 49.99
N LEU A 5 43.25 -11.40 48.76
CA LEU A 5 43.06 -10.44 47.68
C LEU A 5 41.67 -10.68 47.08
N LEU A 6 40.71 -9.76 47.32
CA LEU A 6 39.45 -9.71 46.59
C LEU A 6 39.72 -9.02 45.26
N SER A 7 39.70 -9.82 44.20
CA SER A 7 39.66 -9.29 42.81
C SER A 7 38.22 -8.91 42.48
N PHE A 8 37.93 -7.61 42.40
CA PHE A 8 36.67 -7.04 41.88
C PHE A 8 36.76 -7.04 40.37
N SER A 9 36.20 -8.09 39.73
CA SER A 9 36.04 -8.10 38.28
C SER A 9 34.85 -7.19 37.90
N PHE A 10 35.14 -6.00 37.43
CA PHE A 10 34.14 -5.10 36.84
C PHE A 10 33.75 -5.68 35.48
N LEU A 11 32.60 -6.37 35.41
CA LEU A 11 31.98 -6.79 34.16
C LEU A 11 31.44 -5.52 33.48
N LEU A 12 32.18 -4.98 32.56
CA LEU A 12 31.70 -3.93 31.63
C LEU A 12 30.72 -4.60 30.67
N VAL A 13 29.43 -4.52 30.97
CA VAL A 13 28.37 -4.84 29.99
C VAL A 13 28.38 -3.72 28.97
N ILE A 14 29.10 -3.93 27.87
CA ILE A 14 28.98 -3.08 26.67
C ILE A 14 27.61 -3.42 26.09
N CYS A 15 26.61 -2.61 26.40
CA CYS A 15 25.39 -2.53 25.61
C CYS A 15 25.81 -2.01 24.23
N ILE A 16 26.01 -2.93 23.29
CA ILE A 16 26.06 -2.57 21.88
C ILE A 16 24.62 -2.13 21.55
N VAL A 17 24.36 -0.85 21.67
CA VAL A 17 23.21 -0.24 21.00
C VAL A 17 23.54 -0.41 19.52
N ILE A 18 22.93 -1.40 18.88
CA ILE A 18 22.88 -1.47 17.42
C ILE A 18 22.01 -0.27 17.03
N ALA A 19 22.68 0.87 16.86
CA ALA A 19 22.02 2.02 16.25
C ALA A 19 21.58 1.53 14.87
N GLN A 20 20.29 1.58 14.59
CA GLN A 20 19.77 1.32 13.26
C GLN A 20 20.55 2.24 12.31
N GLN A 21 21.19 1.65 11.30
CA GLN A 21 21.96 2.43 10.34
C GLN A 21 20.98 3.33 9.59
N SER A 22 21.20 4.64 9.67
CA SER A 22 20.42 5.62 8.92
C SER A 22 20.52 5.31 7.43
N ILE A 23 19.39 5.37 6.73
CA ILE A 23 19.36 5.24 5.27
C ILE A 23 19.70 6.60 4.69
N ASP A 24 20.91 6.73 4.18
CA ASP A 24 21.37 7.95 3.53
C ASP A 24 20.81 8.03 2.12
N TYR A 25 20.36 9.21 1.73
CA TYR A 25 19.87 9.47 0.37
C TYR A 25 20.28 10.86 -0.11
N THR A 26 20.27 11.02 -1.42
CA THR A 26 20.44 12.31 -2.10
C THR A 26 19.21 12.56 -2.94
N GLU A 27 18.61 13.74 -2.82
CA GLU A 27 17.45 14.13 -3.62
C GLU A 27 17.68 15.42 -4.38
N TYR A 28 17.07 15.56 -5.55
CA TYR A 28 17.12 16.77 -6.38
C TYR A 28 16.03 16.74 -7.46
N ASP A 29 15.72 17.89 -8.04
CA ASP A 29 14.77 18.00 -9.14
C ASP A 29 15.48 18.21 -10.47
N LEU A 30 15.02 17.52 -11.52
CA LEU A 30 15.36 17.85 -12.90
C LEU A 30 14.61 19.11 -13.36
N LYS A 31 15.13 19.76 -14.39
CA LYS A 31 14.51 20.98 -14.95
C LYS A 31 13.07 20.76 -15.44
N ASN A 32 12.75 19.55 -15.87
CA ASN A 32 11.39 19.16 -16.28
C ASN A 32 10.45 18.88 -15.11
N GLY A 33 10.93 18.98 -13.87
CA GLY A 33 10.15 18.79 -12.65
C GLY A 33 10.08 17.36 -12.14
N MET A 34 10.81 16.42 -12.73
CA MET A 34 10.94 15.07 -12.16
C MET A 34 11.78 15.13 -10.89
N HIS A 35 11.23 14.60 -9.80
CA HIS A 35 11.99 14.44 -8.56
C HIS A 35 12.84 13.18 -8.61
N VAL A 36 14.08 13.26 -8.18
CA VAL A 36 15.05 12.16 -8.21
C VAL A 36 15.56 11.88 -6.81
N ILE A 37 15.55 10.61 -6.43
CA ILE A 37 16.06 10.15 -5.14
C ILE A 37 17.10 9.05 -5.40
N LEU A 38 18.30 9.20 -4.83
CA LEU A 38 19.39 8.25 -4.96
C LEU A 38 19.78 7.71 -3.59
N HIS A 39 19.85 6.40 -3.46
CA HIS A 39 20.37 5.71 -2.28
C HIS A 39 21.52 4.80 -2.70
N LYS A 40 22.71 5.03 -2.12
CA LYS A 40 23.90 4.22 -2.38
C LYS A 40 24.04 3.13 -1.33
N ASP A 41 23.98 1.88 -1.77
CA ASP A 41 24.27 0.69 -0.97
C ASP A 41 25.12 -0.31 -1.78
N ASN A 42 26.40 -0.40 -1.47
CA ASN A 42 27.34 -1.29 -2.16
C ASN A 42 27.49 -2.64 -1.45
N SER A 43 26.57 -3.01 -0.56
CA SER A 43 26.61 -4.29 0.16
C SER A 43 26.36 -5.51 -0.75
N ALA A 44 25.64 -5.30 -1.85
CA ALA A 44 25.40 -6.30 -2.88
C ALA A 44 25.47 -5.66 -4.28
N PRO A 45 25.95 -6.38 -5.32
CA PRO A 45 26.11 -5.85 -6.68
C PRO A 45 24.76 -5.80 -7.43
N ILE A 46 23.74 -5.18 -6.84
CA ILE A 46 22.40 -5.02 -7.39
C ILE A 46 21.96 -3.56 -7.35
N VAL A 47 21.05 -3.20 -8.23
CA VAL A 47 20.44 -1.87 -8.29
C VAL A 47 18.96 -1.98 -8.60
N THR A 48 18.17 -1.13 -7.98
CA THR A 48 16.76 -0.92 -8.30
C THR A 48 16.58 0.41 -9.00
N THR A 49 15.92 0.42 -10.16
CA THR A 49 15.38 1.62 -10.81
C THR A 49 13.87 1.58 -10.65
N ALA A 50 13.28 2.65 -10.15
CA ALA A 50 11.86 2.69 -9.88
C ALA A 50 11.27 4.06 -10.19
N VAL A 51 10.06 4.08 -10.75
CA VAL A 51 9.29 5.30 -10.99
C VAL A 51 7.93 5.18 -10.35
N MET A 52 7.58 6.14 -9.51
CA MET A 52 6.25 6.29 -8.94
C MET A 52 5.56 7.49 -9.56
N TYR A 53 4.40 7.24 -10.14
CA TYR A 53 3.52 8.29 -10.67
C TYR A 53 2.42 8.58 -9.66
N HIS A 54 2.19 9.85 -9.36
CA HIS A 54 1.09 10.27 -8.49
C HIS A 54 -0.23 10.29 -9.25
N VAL A 55 -0.64 9.11 -9.66
CA VAL A 55 -1.91 8.83 -10.35
C VAL A 55 -2.40 7.44 -9.97
N GLY A 56 -3.63 7.35 -9.53
CA GLY A 56 -4.31 6.13 -9.18
C GLY A 56 -5.79 6.19 -9.53
N ALA A 57 -6.56 5.22 -9.05
CA ALA A 57 -7.97 5.14 -9.37
C ALA A 57 -8.78 6.40 -8.95
N LYS A 58 -8.34 7.14 -7.92
CA LYS A 58 -9.03 8.37 -7.50
C LYS A 58 -8.97 9.51 -8.52
N ASP A 59 -8.00 9.48 -9.44
CA ASP A 59 -7.78 10.52 -10.44
C ASP A 59 -8.60 10.29 -11.73
N GLU A 60 -9.35 9.20 -11.79
CA GLU A 60 -10.14 8.77 -12.93
C GLU A 60 -11.49 9.51 -13.03
N ASN A 61 -12.08 9.46 -14.21
CA ASN A 61 -13.47 9.86 -14.39
C ASN A 61 -14.38 8.74 -13.81
N PRO A 62 -15.36 9.05 -12.95
CA PRO A 62 -16.27 8.04 -12.40
C PRO A 62 -17.03 7.22 -13.46
N GLU A 63 -17.18 7.74 -14.67
CA GLU A 63 -17.80 7.03 -15.81
C GLU A 63 -16.77 6.27 -16.68
N ARG A 64 -15.49 6.28 -16.31
CA ARG A 64 -14.36 5.69 -17.04
C ARG A 64 -13.32 5.19 -16.03
N THR A 65 -13.67 4.16 -15.26
CA THR A 65 -12.84 3.60 -14.19
C THR A 65 -11.89 2.53 -14.71
N GLY A 66 -10.79 2.31 -14.00
CA GLY A 66 -9.78 1.30 -14.30
C GLY A 66 -8.61 1.80 -15.14
N PHE A 67 -8.56 3.07 -15.52
CA PHE A 67 -7.53 3.61 -16.41
C PHE A 67 -6.12 3.56 -15.80
N ALA A 68 -5.97 3.91 -14.53
CA ALA A 68 -4.66 3.88 -13.88
C ALA A 68 -4.09 2.45 -13.83
N HIS A 69 -4.91 1.47 -13.49
CA HIS A 69 -4.52 0.07 -13.53
C HIS A 69 -4.31 -0.44 -14.96
N PHE A 70 -5.13 -0.02 -15.90
CA PHE A 70 -4.93 -0.35 -17.31
C PHE A 70 -3.58 0.15 -17.82
N PHE A 71 -3.15 1.35 -17.42
CA PHE A 71 -1.83 1.89 -17.74
C PHE A 71 -0.70 1.12 -17.07
N GLU A 72 -0.92 0.51 -15.90
CA GLU A 72 0.05 -0.43 -15.33
C GLU A 72 0.42 -1.52 -16.33
N HIS A 73 -0.57 -2.08 -17.02
CA HIS A 73 -0.35 -3.10 -18.07
C HIS A 73 0.16 -2.49 -19.38
N LEU A 74 -0.49 -1.43 -19.86
CA LEU A 74 -0.26 -0.86 -21.17
C LEU A 74 1.18 -0.36 -21.34
N LEU A 75 1.80 0.17 -20.29
CA LEU A 75 3.18 0.65 -20.32
C LEU A 75 4.25 -0.45 -20.32
N PHE A 76 3.86 -1.73 -20.37
CA PHE A 76 4.72 -2.88 -20.69
C PHE A 76 4.59 -3.35 -22.13
N GLU A 77 3.62 -2.82 -22.91
CA GLU A 77 3.38 -3.26 -24.30
C GLU A 77 4.55 -2.95 -25.25
N GLY A 78 5.35 -1.94 -24.93
CA GLY A 78 6.52 -1.54 -25.71
C GLY A 78 6.62 -0.03 -25.88
N THR A 79 7.71 0.38 -26.52
CA THR A 79 8.03 1.79 -26.82
C THR A 79 8.48 1.90 -28.27
N GLU A 80 8.82 3.10 -28.74
CA GLU A 80 9.41 3.28 -30.07
C GLU A 80 10.70 2.47 -30.27
N ASN A 81 11.45 2.20 -29.20
CA ASN A 81 12.75 1.53 -29.23
C ASN A 81 12.75 0.13 -28.57
N ILE A 82 11.66 -0.25 -27.89
CA ILE A 82 11.45 -1.59 -27.32
C ILE A 82 10.26 -2.23 -28.04
N PRO A 83 10.49 -3.28 -28.82
CA PRO A 83 9.39 -3.97 -29.51
C PRO A 83 8.34 -4.49 -28.53
N ARG A 84 7.10 -4.54 -29.00
CA ARG A 84 5.98 -5.07 -28.25
C ARG A 84 6.25 -6.48 -27.72
N GLY A 85 5.99 -6.71 -26.42
CA GLY A 85 6.20 -8.00 -25.76
C GLY A 85 7.65 -8.29 -25.32
N GLU A 86 8.63 -7.45 -25.71
CA GLU A 86 10.04 -7.70 -25.41
C GLU A 86 10.48 -7.17 -24.03
N TRP A 87 9.66 -6.38 -23.35
CA TRP A 87 10.03 -5.77 -22.06
C TRP A 87 10.54 -6.80 -21.04
N PHE A 88 9.74 -7.84 -20.79
CA PHE A 88 10.07 -8.91 -19.84
C PHE A 88 11.26 -9.75 -20.29
N THR A 89 11.40 -9.96 -21.60
CA THR A 89 12.55 -10.68 -22.20
C THR A 89 13.85 -9.90 -22.00
N ILE A 90 13.84 -8.58 -22.20
CA ILE A 90 15.00 -7.72 -21.99
C ILE A 90 15.40 -7.77 -20.51
N VAL A 91 14.45 -7.61 -19.58
CA VAL A 91 14.74 -7.65 -18.15
C VAL A 91 15.35 -8.98 -17.75
N SER A 92 14.70 -10.10 -18.09
CA SER A 92 15.15 -11.45 -17.69
C SER A 92 16.47 -11.84 -18.33
N SER A 93 16.70 -11.49 -19.60
CA SER A 93 17.96 -11.79 -20.33
C SER A 93 19.17 -11.03 -19.76
N ASN A 94 18.92 -9.93 -19.02
CA ASN A 94 19.97 -9.17 -18.33
C ASN A 94 20.04 -9.49 -16.83
N GLY A 95 19.45 -10.63 -16.40
CA GLY A 95 19.50 -11.09 -15.01
C GLY A 95 18.66 -10.27 -14.05
N GLY A 96 17.72 -9.48 -14.58
CA GLY A 96 16.82 -8.63 -13.78
C GLY A 96 15.48 -9.28 -13.49
N SER A 97 14.71 -8.60 -12.65
CA SER A 97 13.30 -8.83 -12.40
C SER A 97 12.57 -7.49 -12.34
N ASN A 98 11.30 -7.48 -12.66
CA ASN A 98 10.47 -6.27 -12.61
C ASN A 98 9.08 -6.57 -12.12
N ASN A 99 8.39 -5.55 -11.67
CA ASN A 99 6.97 -5.59 -11.35
C ASN A 99 6.37 -4.19 -11.38
N ALA A 100 5.05 -4.12 -11.31
CA ALA A 100 4.32 -2.90 -11.12
C ALA A 100 3.12 -3.12 -10.19
N ASN A 101 2.53 -2.05 -9.69
CA ASN A 101 1.28 -2.12 -8.97
C ASN A 101 0.59 -0.75 -8.94
N THR A 102 -0.75 -0.77 -8.90
CA THR A 102 -1.61 0.40 -8.83
C THR A 102 -2.44 0.39 -7.56
N THR A 103 -2.65 1.56 -6.99
CA THR A 103 -3.56 1.79 -5.87
C THR A 103 -4.54 2.90 -6.21
N SER A 104 -5.37 3.28 -5.26
CA SER A 104 -6.22 4.46 -5.44
C SER A 104 -5.42 5.77 -5.61
N ASP A 105 -4.18 5.83 -5.12
CA ASP A 105 -3.40 7.09 -5.03
C ASP A 105 -2.20 7.16 -5.98
N ARG A 106 -1.66 6.02 -6.42
CA ARG A 106 -0.43 6.01 -7.20
C ARG A 106 -0.30 4.77 -8.09
N THR A 107 0.55 4.86 -9.13
CA THR A 107 1.05 3.74 -9.94
C THR A 107 2.57 3.66 -9.81
N TYR A 108 3.11 2.46 -9.60
CA TYR A 108 4.53 2.24 -9.30
C TYR A 108 5.10 1.14 -10.19
N TYR A 109 6.21 1.44 -10.86
CA TYR A 109 6.98 0.51 -11.69
C TYR A 109 8.39 0.39 -11.13
N TYR A 110 8.99 -0.80 -11.20
CA TYR A 110 10.38 -0.97 -10.80
C TYR A 110 11.03 -2.17 -11.49
N GLU A 111 12.33 -2.06 -11.70
CA GLU A 111 13.22 -3.14 -12.09
C GLU A 111 14.33 -3.29 -11.05
N VAL A 112 14.75 -4.55 -10.85
CA VAL A 112 15.94 -4.89 -10.07
C VAL A 112 16.91 -5.58 -11.00
N PHE A 113 18.12 -5.04 -11.13
CA PHE A 113 19.16 -5.55 -11.99
C PHE A 113 20.47 -5.80 -11.24
N PRO A 114 21.39 -6.63 -11.78
CA PRO A 114 22.81 -6.53 -11.45
C PRO A 114 23.31 -5.09 -11.68
N SER A 115 24.19 -4.56 -10.83
CA SER A 115 24.56 -3.13 -10.86
C SER A 115 25.23 -2.69 -12.17
N ASN A 116 25.88 -3.59 -12.88
CA ASN A 116 26.43 -3.31 -14.23
C ASN A 116 25.35 -3.04 -15.30
N SER A 117 24.08 -3.34 -15.01
CA SER A 117 22.94 -3.06 -15.89
C SER A 117 22.13 -1.83 -15.49
N LEU A 118 22.64 -0.97 -14.56
CA LEU A 118 22.01 0.30 -14.18
C LEU A 118 21.60 1.14 -15.40
N LYS A 119 22.50 1.25 -16.37
CA LYS A 119 22.23 2.02 -17.59
C LYS A 119 21.03 1.49 -18.37
N LEU A 120 20.84 0.16 -18.39
CA LEU A 120 19.69 -0.47 -19.01
C LEU A 120 18.39 -0.11 -18.27
N GLY A 121 18.36 -0.24 -16.94
CA GLY A 121 17.17 0.11 -16.15
C GLY A 121 16.77 1.58 -16.32
N LEU A 122 17.75 2.51 -16.27
CA LEU A 122 17.48 3.93 -16.52
C LEU A 122 16.97 4.20 -17.95
N TRP A 123 17.55 3.53 -18.93
CA TRP A 123 17.08 3.64 -20.32
C TRP A 123 15.64 3.12 -20.45
N MET A 124 15.33 1.94 -19.94
CA MET A 124 14.00 1.35 -20.03
C MET A 124 12.93 2.26 -19.38
N GLU A 125 13.19 2.79 -18.20
CA GLU A 125 12.24 3.71 -17.53
C GLU A 125 12.12 5.05 -18.27
N SER A 126 13.18 5.55 -18.90
CA SER A 126 13.08 6.76 -19.73
C SER A 126 12.28 6.49 -21.02
N GLU A 127 12.43 5.31 -21.63
CA GLU A 127 11.61 4.85 -22.77
C GLU A 127 10.13 4.76 -22.39
N ARG A 128 9.82 4.16 -21.21
CA ARG A 128 8.46 4.09 -20.68
C ARG A 128 7.81 5.47 -20.54
N LEU A 129 8.58 6.50 -20.19
CA LEU A 129 8.06 7.84 -19.95
C LEU A 129 8.03 8.70 -21.22
N MET A 130 9.00 8.54 -22.14
CA MET A 130 9.17 9.43 -23.29
C MET A 130 8.62 8.85 -24.60
N HIS A 131 8.77 7.55 -24.82
CA HIS A 131 8.58 6.91 -26.13
C HIS A 131 7.50 5.83 -26.12
N GLN A 132 6.59 5.87 -25.17
CA GLN A 132 5.49 4.93 -25.04
C GLN A 132 4.58 4.94 -26.28
N ILE A 133 4.19 3.74 -26.72
CA ILE A 133 3.26 3.57 -27.84
C ILE A 133 1.87 3.22 -27.31
N ILE A 134 0.95 4.19 -27.36
CA ILE A 134 -0.45 3.99 -27.01
C ILE A 134 -1.26 3.96 -28.29
N ASN A 135 -1.58 2.75 -28.74
CA ASN A 135 -2.31 2.49 -29.98
C ASN A 135 -3.46 1.48 -29.75
N GLN A 136 -4.32 1.32 -30.75
CA GLN A 136 -5.49 0.46 -30.64
C GLN A 136 -5.12 -1.01 -30.39
N ILE A 137 -4.03 -1.51 -30.97
CA ILE A 137 -3.60 -2.90 -30.78
C ILE A 137 -3.24 -3.19 -29.33
N GLY A 138 -2.49 -2.28 -28.70
CA GLY A 138 -2.15 -2.38 -27.27
C GLY A 138 -3.39 -2.30 -26.38
N VAL A 139 -4.27 -1.35 -26.67
CA VAL A 139 -5.54 -1.19 -25.93
C VAL A 139 -6.40 -2.44 -26.03
N ASP A 140 -6.65 -2.96 -27.24
CA ASP A 140 -7.49 -4.15 -27.45
C ASP A 140 -6.90 -5.38 -26.73
N THR A 141 -5.57 -5.54 -26.78
CA THR A 141 -4.90 -6.66 -26.12
C THR A 141 -5.02 -6.55 -24.61
N GLN A 142 -4.68 -5.39 -24.03
CA GLN A 142 -4.69 -5.22 -22.57
C GLN A 142 -6.11 -5.17 -22.01
N ASN A 143 -7.12 -4.77 -22.80
CA ASN A 143 -8.51 -4.85 -22.39
C ASN A 143 -8.89 -6.29 -22.00
N GLU A 144 -8.56 -7.27 -22.85
CA GLU A 144 -8.87 -8.67 -22.53
C GLU A 144 -8.05 -9.20 -21.34
N VAL A 145 -6.78 -8.76 -21.19
CA VAL A 145 -5.92 -9.16 -20.07
C VAL A 145 -6.48 -8.62 -18.75
N VAL A 146 -6.82 -7.34 -18.69
CA VAL A 146 -7.35 -6.70 -17.45
C VAL A 146 -8.72 -7.27 -17.10
N LYS A 147 -9.58 -7.54 -18.10
CA LYS A 147 -10.88 -8.19 -17.87
C LYS A 147 -10.71 -9.61 -17.33
N GLU A 148 -9.74 -10.37 -17.83
CA GLU A 148 -9.47 -11.70 -17.31
C GLU A 148 -8.88 -11.64 -15.90
N GLU A 149 -8.04 -10.64 -15.61
CA GLU A 149 -7.56 -10.41 -14.25
C GLU A 149 -8.72 -10.09 -13.28
N LYS A 150 -9.64 -9.21 -13.66
CA LYS A 150 -10.84 -8.92 -12.87
C LYS A 150 -11.65 -10.19 -12.61
N ARG A 151 -11.92 -10.98 -13.65
CA ARG A 151 -12.63 -12.25 -13.51
C ARG A 151 -11.92 -13.21 -12.56
N SER A 152 -10.62 -13.38 -12.71
CA SER A 152 -9.86 -14.37 -11.93
C SER A 152 -9.63 -13.95 -10.48
N ARG A 153 -9.42 -12.66 -10.22
CA ARG A 153 -9.06 -12.16 -8.89
C ARG A 153 -10.24 -11.62 -8.07
N ILE A 154 -11.29 -11.16 -8.74
CA ILE A 154 -12.43 -10.54 -8.07
C ILE A 154 -13.68 -11.38 -8.28
N ASP A 155 -14.11 -11.56 -9.54
CA ASP A 155 -15.45 -12.10 -9.84
C ASP A 155 -15.54 -13.60 -9.55
N ASN A 156 -14.45 -14.37 -9.79
CA ASN A 156 -14.40 -15.82 -9.58
C ASN A 156 -13.57 -16.24 -8.34
N ALA A 157 -12.93 -15.30 -7.66
CA ALA A 157 -12.14 -15.61 -6.47
C ALA A 157 -13.02 -15.58 -5.21
N PRO A 158 -12.94 -16.58 -4.32
CA PRO A 158 -13.61 -16.51 -3.03
C PRO A 158 -13.24 -15.23 -2.27
N TYR A 159 -14.23 -14.49 -1.81
CA TYR A 159 -14.06 -13.20 -1.12
C TYR A 159 -13.34 -12.12 -1.94
N GLY A 160 -13.30 -12.22 -3.27
CA GLY A 160 -12.64 -11.26 -4.14
C GLY A 160 -13.08 -9.82 -3.93
N GLY A 161 -14.39 -9.60 -3.77
CA GLY A 161 -14.97 -8.30 -3.46
C GLY A 161 -14.47 -7.68 -2.15
N ILE A 162 -14.16 -8.48 -1.13
CA ILE A 162 -13.56 -8.02 0.13
C ILE A 162 -12.07 -7.75 -0.05
N GLN A 163 -11.33 -8.67 -0.68
CA GLN A 163 -9.87 -8.57 -0.84
C GLN A 163 -9.47 -7.31 -1.62
N TYR A 164 -10.22 -6.98 -2.67
CA TYR A 164 -10.00 -5.79 -3.50
C TYR A 164 -10.85 -4.58 -3.07
N ALA A 165 -11.59 -4.72 -1.96
CA ALA A 165 -12.44 -3.69 -1.36
C ALA A 165 -13.55 -3.15 -2.29
N THR A 166 -13.88 -3.85 -3.35
CA THR A 166 -14.97 -3.48 -4.26
C THR A 166 -16.33 -3.60 -3.60
N ALA A 167 -16.51 -4.60 -2.73
CA ALA A 167 -17.73 -4.81 -1.97
C ALA A 167 -17.90 -3.82 -0.80
N THR A 168 -16.83 -3.23 -0.27
CA THR A 168 -16.89 -2.37 0.91
C THR A 168 -16.88 -0.89 0.57
N ASN A 169 -15.98 -0.46 -0.31
CA ASN A 169 -15.74 0.96 -0.57
C ASN A 169 -16.95 1.67 -1.20
N LYS A 170 -17.71 0.99 -2.05
CA LYS A 170 -18.92 1.55 -2.69
C LYS A 170 -20.01 1.97 -1.69
N TYR A 171 -20.04 1.36 -0.50
CA TYR A 171 -20.97 1.69 0.58
C TYR A 171 -20.34 2.59 1.64
N LEU A 172 -19.02 2.62 1.72
CA LEU A 172 -18.30 3.41 2.72
C LEU A 172 -18.12 4.86 2.27
N PHE A 173 -17.97 5.09 0.96
CA PHE A 173 -17.77 6.41 0.37
C PHE A 173 -18.96 6.82 -0.50
N ASP A 174 -19.48 8.04 -0.30
CA ASP A 174 -20.61 8.57 -1.05
C ASP A 174 -20.16 9.40 -2.26
N GLN A 175 -19.22 10.30 -2.06
CA GLN A 175 -18.73 11.26 -3.07
C GLN A 175 -17.26 11.04 -3.44
N HIS A 176 -16.44 10.58 -2.49
CA HIS A 176 -15.00 10.43 -2.70
C HIS A 176 -14.71 9.34 -3.73
N PRO A 177 -13.77 9.57 -4.67
CA PRO A 177 -13.38 8.59 -5.68
C PRO A 177 -12.90 7.24 -5.14
N TYR A 178 -12.54 7.13 -3.86
CA TYR A 178 -12.21 5.85 -3.24
C TYR A 178 -13.35 4.82 -3.27
N LYS A 179 -14.57 5.23 -3.60
CA LYS A 179 -15.66 4.27 -3.85
C LYS A 179 -15.44 3.43 -5.09
N MET A 180 -14.58 3.86 -6.03
CA MET A 180 -14.32 3.17 -7.27
C MET A 180 -13.34 2.02 -7.08
N SER A 181 -13.50 0.98 -7.89
CA SER A 181 -12.57 -0.13 -7.98
C SER A 181 -11.29 0.30 -8.67
N VAL A 182 -10.13 -0.12 -8.17
CA VAL A 182 -8.83 0.15 -8.81
C VAL A 182 -8.74 -0.52 -10.18
N ILE A 183 -9.27 -1.73 -10.32
CA ILE A 183 -9.27 -2.47 -11.59
C ILE A 183 -10.32 -1.94 -12.57
N GLY A 184 -11.30 -1.17 -12.09
CA GLY A 184 -12.38 -0.60 -12.89
C GLY A 184 -13.55 -1.54 -13.15
N GLU A 185 -14.55 -1.01 -13.88
CA GLU A 185 -15.71 -1.77 -14.34
C GLU A 185 -15.52 -2.21 -15.79
N MET A 186 -15.97 -3.43 -16.14
CA MET A 186 -15.78 -3.99 -17.48
C MET A 186 -16.45 -3.14 -18.55
N GLU A 187 -17.66 -2.62 -18.28
CA GLU A 187 -18.40 -1.76 -19.18
C GLU A 187 -17.64 -0.45 -19.48
N HIS A 188 -16.92 0.07 -18.49
CA HIS A 188 -16.10 1.27 -18.66
C HIS A 188 -14.87 1.00 -19.52
N LEU A 189 -14.23 -0.16 -19.34
CA LEU A 189 -13.08 -0.58 -20.15
C LEU A 189 -13.48 -0.86 -21.60
N ASP A 190 -14.66 -1.46 -21.83
CA ASP A 190 -15.18 -1.72 -23.19
C ASP A 190 -15.63 -0.44 -23.92
N ALA A 191 -16.14 0.53 -23.17
CA ALA A 191 -16.59 1.81 -23.73
C ALA A 191 -15.45 2.81 -23.95
N ALA A 192 -14.27 2.58 -23.40
CA ALA A 192 -13.14 3.50 -23.47
C ALA A 192 -12.56 3.60 -24.87
N THR A 193 -12.27 4.82 -25.30
CA THR A 193 -11.69 5.12 -26.61
C THR A 193 -10.18 5.29 -26.53
N LEU A 194 -9.49 5.07 -27.64
CA LEU A 194 -8.06 5.32 -27.75
C LEU A 194 -7.69 6.76 -27.38
N GLU A 195 -8.53 7.73 -27.75
CA GLU A 195 -8.31 9.15 -27.44
C GLU A 195 -8.38 9.40 -25.92
N GLU A 196 -9.31 8.75 -25.20
CA GLU A 196 -9.40 8.84 -23.74
C GLU A 196 -8.13 8.30 -23.08
N PHE A 197 -7.62 7.13 -23.53
CA PHE A 197 -6.34 6.60 -23.06
C PHE A 197 -5.18 7.56 -23.31
N GLN A 198 -5.03 8.06 -24.54
CA GLN A 198 -3.97 9.01 -24.88
C GLN A 198 -4.06 10.29 -24.06
N SER A 199 -5.27 10.78 -23.80
CA SER A 199 -5.50 11.97 -22.99
C SER A 199 -5.14 11.77 -21.53
N PHE A 200 -5.50 10.60 -20.95
CA PHE A 200 -5.14 10.22 -19.58
C PHE A 200 -3.62 10.11 -19.41
N ASN A 201 -2.97 9.43 -20.34
CA ASN A 201 -1.50 9.32 -20.35
C ASN A 201 -0.83 10.70 -20.39
N LYS A 202 -1.19 11.53 -21.36
CA LYS A 202 -0.62 12.88 -21.54
C LYS A 202 -0.84 13.77 -20.32
N LYS A 203 -1.89 13.53 -19.54
CA LYS A 203 -2.18 14.29 -18.33
C LYS A 203 -1.35 13.85 -17.14
N TYR A 204 -1.22 12.53 -16.92
CA TYR A 204 -0.74 12.02 -15.66
C TYR A 204 0.66 11.38 -15.71
N TYR A 205 1.06 10.77 -16.85
CA TYR A 205 2.36 10.12 -17.00
C TYR A 205 3.39 11.10 -17.56
N VAL A 206 3.74 12.07 -16.71
CA VAL A 206 4.63 13.18 -17.05
C VAL A 206 5.70 13.37 -15.95
N PRO A 207 6.90 13.91 -16.28
CA PRO A 207 8.00 14.03 -15.33
C PRO A 207 7.63 14.75 -14.02
N ASN A 208 6.92 15.85 -14.12
CA ASN A 208 6.49 16.66 -12.96
C ASN A 208 5.34 16.03 -12.14
N ASN A 209 4.92 14.82 -12.46
CA ASN A 209 3.99 13.99 -11.68
C ASN A 209 4.64 12.66 -11.28
N ALA A 210 5.97 12.56 -11.35
CA ALA A 210 6.71 11.33 -11.12
C ALA A 210 7.91 11.54 -10.20
N ALA A 211 8.23 10.51 -9.44
CA ALA A 211 9.48 10.41 -8.68
C ALA A 211 10.29 9.22 -9.20
N LEU A 212 11.53 9.47 -9.61
CA LEU A 212 12.51 8.44 -9.97
C LEU A 212 13.37 8.11 -8.75
N VAL A 213 13.41 6.84 -8.38
CA VAL A 213 14.30 6.35 -7.32
C VAL A 213 15.32 5.38 -7.91
N VAL A 214 16.59 5.60 -7.58
CA VAL A 214 17.67 4.66 -7.90
C VAL A 214 18.36 4.27 -6.61
N ALA A 215 18.30 3.00 -6.25
CA ALA A 215 18.86 2.49 -5.01
C ALA A 215 19.78 1.29 -5.26
N GLY A 216 20.91 1.19 -4.56
CA GLY A 216 21.80 0.05 -4.62
C GLY A 216 23.25 0.41 -4.93
N ASP A 217 23.95 -0.52 -5.59
CA ASP A 217 25.38 -0.36 -5.92
C ASP A 217 25.58 0.63 -7.06
N ILE A 218 25.63 1.90 -6.69
CA ILE A 218 25.74 3.04 -7.61
C ILE A 218 26.86 3.99 -7.22
N ASP A 219 27.40 4.71 -8.22
CA ASP A 219 28.14 5.94 -8.03
C ASP A 219 27.20 7.13 -8.23
N ILE A 220 27.02 7.95 -7.20
CA ILE A 220 26.05 9.05 -7.18
C ILE A 220 26.26 10.02 -8.35
N GLU A 221 27.49 10.48 -8.56
CA GLU A 221 27.77 11.50 -9.58
C GLU A 221 27.69 10.95 -11.01
N ALA A 222 28.10 9.71 -11.23
CA ALA A 222 27.90 9.05 -12.52
C ALA A 222 26.42 8.80 -12.80
N THR A 223 25.67 8.38 -11.77
CA THR A 223 24.23 8.14 -11.88
C THR A 223 23.46 9.43 -12.20
N LYS A 224 23.78 10.55 -11.54
CA LYS A 224 23.17 11.86 -11.86
C LYS A 224 23.37 12.24 -13.33
N LYS A 225 24.59 12.02 -13.87
CA LYS A 225 24.87 12.32 -15.29
C LYS A 225 24.05 11.43 -16.24
N MET A 226 23.89 10.14 -15.92
CA MET A 226 23.07 9.24 -16.71
C MET A 226 21.57 9.65 -16.65
N ILE A 227 21.09 9.98 -15.47
CA ILE A 227 19.70 10.44 -15.28
C ILE A 227 19.44 11.73 -16.08
N GLU A 228 20.33 12.73 -16.00
CA GLU A 228 20.20 13.95 -16.78
C GLU A 228 20.18 13.67 -18.29
N ALA A 229 20.98 12.71 -18.77
CA ALA A 229 21.03 12.35 -20.18
C ALA A 229 19.76 11.64 -20.67
N TYR A 230 19.16 10.75 -19.85
CA TYR A 230 17.98 9.98 -20.22
C TYR A 230 16.66 10.72 -19.94
N PHE A 231 16.54 11.35 -18.78
CA PHE A 231 15.29 11.95 -18.33
C PHE A 231 15.23 13.48 -18.54
N GLY A 232 16.37 14.16 -18.61
CA GLY A 232 16.42 15.61 -18.82
C GLY A 232 15.74 16.09 -20.11
N PRO A 233 15.85 15.39 -21.25
CA PRO A 233 15.17 15.75 -22.50
C PRO A 233 13.65 15.59 -22.48
N ILE A 234 13.09 14.83 -21.53
CA ILE A 234 11.63 14.56 -21.47
C ILE A 234 10.89 15.86 -21.15
N PRO A 235 9.90 16.25 -21.95
CA PRO A 235 9.22 17.53 -21.74
C PRO A 235 8.38 17.51 -20.45
N ARG A 236 8.37 18.65 -19.73
CA ARG A 236 7.49 18.88 -18.59
C ARG A 236 6.02 18.82 -19.02
N GLY A 237 5.20 18.13 -18.27
CA GLY A 237 3.75 18.11 -18.44
C GLY A 237 3.06 19.38 -17.91
N LYS A 238 1.76 19.48 -18.16
CA LYS A 238 0.94 20.52 -17.51
C LYS A 238 0.83 20.23 -16.02
N GLU A 239 0.63 21.29 -15.21
CA GLU A 239 0.31 21.14 -13.79
C GLU A 239 -1.02 20.43 -13.61
N ILE A 240 -1.06 19.50 -12.66
CA ILE A 240 -2.26 18.72 -12.36
C ILE A 240 -2.98 19.37 -11.18
N GLU A 241 -4.15 19.88 -11.45
CA GLU A 241 -5.04 20.37 -10.39
C GLU A 241 -5.74 19.19 -9.71
N ARG A 242 -5.49 19.01 -8.43
CA ARG A 242 -6.14 17.99 -7.61
C ARG A 242 -7.25 18.62 -6.78
N LYS A 243 -8.45 18.05 -6.89
CA LYS A 243 -9.61 18.51 -6.12
C LYS A 243 -9.67 17.72 -4.82
N THR A 244 -9.78 18.41 -3.71
CA THR A 244 -10.11 17.80 -2.43
C THR A 244 -11.60 17.48 -2.40
N VAL A 245 -11.95 16.23 -2.24
CA VAL A 245 -13.33 15.78 -2.04
C VAL A 245 -13.50 15.45 -0.56
N ILE A 246 -14.44 16.15 0.08
CA ILE A 246 -14.74 15.95 1.50
C ILE A 246 -15.96 15.04 1.61
N GLU A 247 -15.83 13.99 2.38
CA GLU A 247 -16.92 13.09 2.73
C GLU A 247 -17.64 13.57 3.98
N GLU A 248 -18.96 13.56 3.96
CA GLU A 248 -19.75 13.79 5.16
C GLU A 248 -19.53 12.69 6.21
N PRO A 249 -19.49 13.03 7.49
CA PRO A 249 -19.32 12.03 8.55
C PRO A 249 -20.41 10.96 8.50
N ILE A 250 -20.02 9.71 8.74
CA ILE A 250 -20.99 8.63 8.98
C ILE A 250 -21.57 8.85 10.38
N THR A 251 -22.87 9.10 10.47
CA THR A 251 -23.57 9.43 11.73
C THR A 251 -24.40 8.28 12.27
N GLU A 252 -24.64 7.26 11.44
CA GLU A 252 -25.37 6.04 11.81
C GLU A 252 -24.74 4.81 11.17
N THR A 253 -24.98 3.65 11.75
CA THR A 253 -24.50 2.38 11.21
C THR A 253 -25.17 2.10 9.86
N ARG A 254 -24.38 1.88 8.83
CA ARG A 254 -24.84 1.36 7.54
C ARG A 254 -24.78 -0.17 7.59
N VAL A 255 -25.84 -0.84 7.18
CA VAL A 255 -25.90 -2.32 7.10
C VAL A 255 -26.21 -2.71 5.68
N GLU A 256 -25.31 -3.45 5.07
CA GLU A 256 -25.41 -3.87 3.67
C GLU A 256 -25.16 -5.36 3.54
N THR A 257 -25.67 -5.93 2.45
CA THR A 257 -25.48 -7.36 2.13
C THR A 257 -24.99 -7.52 0.71
N GLU A 258 -23.93 -8.30 0.55
CA GLU A 258 -23.40 -8.73 -0.76
C GLU A 258 -23.40 -10.25 -0.84
N TYR A 259 -23.57 -10.76 -2.03
CA TYR A 259 -23.58 -12.20 -2.30
C TYR A 259 -22.43 -12.60 -3.20
N ASP A 260 -21.80 -13.72 -2.87
CA ASP A 260 -20.67 -14.28 -3.63
C ASP A 260 -20.96 -15.76 -3.92
N SER A 261 -20.98 -16.11 -5.20
CA SER A 261 -21.21 -17.49 -5.65
C SER A 261 -20.02 -18.42 -5.42
N ASN A 262 -18.87 -17.88 -5.05
CA ASN A 262 -17.62 -18.63 -4.91
C ASN A 262 -17.29 -18.99 -3.46
N ILE A 263 -18.18 -18.66 -2.52
CA ILE A 263 -17.97 -18.94 -1.09
C ILE A 263 -19.08 -19.86 -0.54
N GLU A 264 -18.73 -20.66 0.45
CA GLU A 264 -19.66 -21.44 1.25
C GLU A 264 -19.83 -20.87 2.67
N ILE A 265 -18.81 -20.17 3.17
CA ILE A 265 -18.78 -19.60 4.50
C ILE A 265 -19.01 -18.09 4.40
N PRO A 266 -20.00 -17.52 5.10
CA PRO A 266 -20.21 -16.08 5.09
C PRO A 266 -19.03 -15.34 5.75
N ALA A 267 -18.90 -14.05 5.47
CA ALA A 267 -17.98 -13.19 6.18
C ALA A 267 -18.71 -11.96 6.74
N LEU A 268 -18.38 -11.60 7.98
CA LEU A 268 -18.70 -10.30 8.56
C LEU A 268 -17.58 -9.34 8.25
N VAL A 269 -17.90 -8.14 7.72
CA VAL A 269 -16.93 -7.07 7.53
C VAL A 269 -17.43 -5.81 8.23
N LEU A 270 -16.65 -5.32 9.19
CA LEU A 270 -16.87 -4.02 9.84
C LEU A 270 -15.87 -3.02 9.28
N CYS A 271 -16.36 -1.94 8.65
CA CYS A 271 -15.51 -0.92 8.07
C CYS A 271 -15.76 0.44 8.73
N TYR A 272 -14.69 1.12 9.08
CA TYR A 272 -14.71 2.48 9.61
C TYR A 272 -13.89 3.38 8.69
N ARG A 273 -14.46 4.52 8.29
CA ARG A 273 -13.70 5.54 7.58
C ARG A 273 -12.83 6.29 8.60
N THR A 274 -11.54 6.32 8.34
CA THR A 274 -10.52 6.83 9.26
C THR A 274 -9.70 7.93 8.58
N PRO A 275 -8.85 8.69 9.29
CA PRO A 275 -8.16 9.82 8.70
C PRO A 275 -7.12 9.40 7.66
N SER A 276 -6.60 10.37 6.91
CA SER A 276 -5.47 10.24 6.01
C SER A 276 -4.32 9.45 6.66
N MET A 277 -3.61 8.64 5.87
CA MET A 277 -2.43 7.92 6.34
C MET A 277 -1.31 8.84 6.87
N LYS A 278 -1.35 10.14 6.54
CA LYS A 278 -0.40 11.16 7.05
C LYS A 278 -0.70 11.58 8.48
N ASP A 279 -1.94 11.36 8.94
CA ASP A 279 -2.35 11.77 10.28
C ASP A 279 -1.78 10.85 11.35
N ARG A 280 -1.40 11.43 12.49
CA ARG A 280 -0.91 10.66 13.64
C ARG A 280 -1.89 9.59 14.11
N ASP A 281 -3.19 9.88 14.05
CA ASP A 281 -4.23 8.93 14.45
C ASP A 281 -4.25 7.66 13.57
N ALA A 282 -3.78 7.74 12.30
CA ALA A 282 -3.67 6.57 11.42
C ALA A 282 -2.60 5.58 11.91
N TYR A 283 -1.46 6.06 12.39
CA TYR A 283 -0.43 5.21 13.02
C TYR A 283 -0.94 4.54 14.30
N VAL A 284 -1.73 5.27 15.10
CA VAL A 284 -2.35 4.70 16.30
C VAL A 284 -3.36 3.61 15.94
N LEU A 285 -4.17 3.81 14.87
CA LEU A 285 -5.11 2.81 14.37
C LEU A 285 -4.40 1.55 13.85
N GLU A 286 -3.23 1.69 13.27
CA GLU A 286 -2.40 0.55 12.86
C GLU A 286 -1.90 -0.24 14.08
N MET A 287 -1.51 0.45 15.18
CA MET A 287 -1.20 -0.24 16.43
C MET A 287 -2.42 -0.93 17.03
N ILE A 288 -3.61 -0.32 16.96
CA ILE A 288 -4.86 -0.93 17.45
C ILE A 288 -5.19 -2.19 16.63
N SER A 289 -5.05 -2.16 15.31
CA SER A 289 -5.30 -3.34 14.46
C SER A 289 -4.38 -4.50 14.81
N THR A 290 -3.09 -4.20 15.00
CA THR A 290 -2.09 -5.18 15.42
C THR A 290 -2.41 -5.77 16.80
N TYR A 291 -2.81 -4.94 17.76
CA TYR A 291 -3.24 -5.39 19.09
C TYR A 291 -4.45 -6.32 19.03
N LEU A 292 -5.43 -5.98 18.17
CA LEU A 292 -6.69 -6.70 18.07
C LEU A 292 -6.55 -8.04 17.35
N SER A 293 -5.77 -8.13 16.26
CA SER A 293 -5.83 -9.32 15.40
C SER A 293 -4.51 -9.95 15.00
N ASP A 294 -3.35 -9.33 15.27
CA ASP A 294 -2.10 -9.86 14.75
C ASP A 294 -1.46 -10.92 15.66
N GLY A 295 -1.48 -12.15 15.15
CA GLY A 295 -0.95 -13.33 15.80
C GLY A 295 -1.89 -13.94 16.87
N LYS A 296 -1.59 -15.18 17.27
CA LYS A 296 -2.45 -16.01 18.15
C LYS A 296 -2.71 -15.41 19.53
N SER A 297 -1.90 -14.48 20.01
CA SER A 297 -2.09 -13.81 21.30
C SER A 297 -2.83 -12.48 21.22
N SER A 298 -3.29 -12.10 20.05
CA SER A 298 -4.14 -10.91 19.83
C SER A 298 -5.53 -11.10 20.41
N LYS A 299 -6.22 -10.02 20.69
CA LYS A 299 -7.44 -10.06 21.50
C LYS A 299 -8.61 -10.74 20.80
N LEU A 300 -8.84 -10.39 19.54
CA LEU A 300 -9.91 -11.01 18.75
C LEU A 300 -9.60 -12.47 18.43
N TYR A 301 -8.35 -12.80 18.05
CA TYR A 301 -7.98 -14.18 17.79
C TYR A 301 -8.18 -15.05 19.02
N LYS A 302 -7.64 -14.61 20.17
CA LYS A 302 -7.76 -15.38 21.41
C LYS A 302 -9.21 -15.56 21.83
N ASN A 303 -10.03 -14.49 21.80
CA ASN A 303 -11.42 -14.58 22.19
C ASN A 303 -12.25 -15.43 21.20
N LEU A 304 -12.23 -15.07 19.91
CA LEU A 304 -13.16 -15.63 18.93
C LEU A 304 -12.72 -16.96 18.34
N VAL A 305 -11.39 -17.18 18.17
CA VAL A 305 -10.88 -18.38 17.50
C VAL A 305 -10.44 -19.43 18.52
N ASP A 306 -9.67 -19.05 19.55
CA ASP A 306 -9.01 -19.98 20.48
C ASP A 306 -9.93 -20.37 21.65
N ASP A 307 -10.43 -19.39 22.42
CA ASP A 307 -11.16 -19.64 23.66
C ASP A 307 -12.64 -20.01 23.39
N ASN A 308 -13.38 -19.21 22.63
CA ASN A 308 -14.83 -19.40 22.42
C ASN A 308 -15.18 -20.18 21.14
N LYS A 309 -14.25 -20.35 20.22
CA LYS A 309 -14.44 -21.10 18.96
C LYS A 309 -15.68 -20.66 18.16
N LYS A 310 -15.83 -19.34 18.04
CA LYS A 310 -16.94 -18.72 17.29
C LYS A 310 -16.53 -18.32 15.87
N ALA A 311 -15.24 -18.10 15.63
CA ALA A 311 -14.73 -17.76 14.31
C ALA A 311 -13.66 -18.75 13.84
N LEU A 312 -13.61 -19.00 12.54
CA LEU A 312 -12.50 -19.69 11.87
C LEU A 312 -11.29 -18.78 11.80
N GLN A 313 -11.51 -17.50 11.48
CA GLN A 313 -10.50 -16.50 11.31
C GLN A 313 -11.06 -15.12 11.67
N VAL A 314 -10.18 -14.24 12.12
CA VAL A 314 -10.48 -12.83 12.33
C VAL A 314 -9.25 -11.99 12.00
N PHE A 315 -9.47 -10.90 11.25
CA PHE A 315 -8.45 -9.96 10.84
C PHE A 315 -8.88 -8.53 11.17
N ALA A 316 -7.95 -7.71 11.60
CA ALA A 316 -8.14 -6.25 11.67
C ALA A 316 -6.92 -5.57 11.05
N PHE A 317 -7.14 -4.56 10.24
CA PHE A 317 -6.08 -3.76 9.62
C PHE A 317 -6.60 -2.38 9.25
N ASN A 318 -5.70 -1.38 9.30
CA ASN A 318 -5.96 -0.04 8.78
C ASN A 318 -5.32 0.09 7.40
N ARG A 319 -6.14 0.20 6.35
CA ARG A 319 -5.65 0.44 5.00
C ARG A 319 -5.43 1.93 4.81
N GLY A 320 -4.17 2.35 4.96
CA GLY A 320 -3.77 3.73 4.78
C GLY A 320 -3.86 4.18 3.32
N MET A 321 -4.54 5.31 3.07
CA MET A 321 -4.61 5.98 1.77
C MET A 321 -4.44 7.49 1.98
N GLU A 322 -4.18 8.23 0.90
CA GLU A 322 -3.72 9.62 0.98
C GLU A 322 -4.78 10.57 1.58
N ASP A 323 -6.05 10.43 1.21
CA ASP A 323 -7.13 11.36 1.64
C ASP A 323 -7.89 10.82 2.86
N TYR A 324 -8.26 9.55 2.84
CA TYR A 324 -8.93 8.83 3.92
C TYR A 324 -8.34 7.42 4.02
N SER A 325 -8.28 6.86 5.22
CA SER A 325 -7.98 5.44 5.41
C SER A 325 -9.27 4.66 5.71
N VAL A 326 -9.18 3.33 5.63
CA VAL A 326 -10.27 2.42 6.00
C VAL A 326 -9.76 1.41 7.00
N TYR A 327 -10.34 1.44 8.20
CA TYR A 327 -10.09 0.44 9.22
C TYR A 327 -11.09 -0.70 9.03
N ASN A 328 -10.59 -1.91 8.84
CA ASN A 328 -11.39 -3.10 8.58
C ASN A 328 -11.26 -4.11 9.70
N ILE A 329 -12.36 -4.77 10.06
CA ILE A 329 -12.37 -6.01 10.83
C ILE A 329 -13.16 -7.02 10.03
N ILE A 330 -12.54 -8.16 9.70
CA ILE A 330 -13.16 -9.24 8.91
C ILE A 330 -13.17 -10.48 9.78
N ALA A 331 -14.33 -11.12 9.92
CA ALA A 331 -14.47 -12.37 10.66
C ALA A 331 -15.25 -13.40 9.87
N LEU A 332 -14.76 -14.63 9.83
CA LEU A 332 -15.43 -15.79 9.26
C LEU A 332 -16.00 -16.65 10.40
N PRO A 333 -17.31 -16.89 10.47
CA PRO A 333 -17.92 -17.68 11.53
C PRO A 333 -17.48 -19.15 11.50
N LEU A 334 -17.47 -19.79 12.64
CA LEU A 334 -17.30 -21.23 12.76
C LEU A 334 -18.67 -21.91 12.83
N GLY A 335 -18.99 -22.75 11.86
CA GLY A 335 -20.26 -23.45 11.80
C GLY A 335 -21.46 -22.52 11.63
N GLU A 336 -22.46 -22.63 12.51
CA GLU A 336 -23.72 -21.87 12.44
C GLU A 336 -23.72 -20.60 13.31
N VAL A 337 -22.54 -20.11 13.73
CA VAL A 337 -22.44 -18.87 14.52
C VAL A 337 -22.94 -17.69 13.68
N ALA A 338 -23.91 -16.95 14.22
CA ALA A 338 -24.51 -15.81 13.52
C ALA A 338 -23.53 -14.63 13.42
N LEU A 339 -23.60 -13.84 12.32
CA LEU A 339 -22.76 -12.66 12.12
C LEU A 339 -23.02 -11.58 13.16
N GLU A 340 -24.25 -11.46 13.67
CA GLU A 340 -24.63 -10.55 14.74
C GLU A 340 -23.95 -10.92 16.08
N GLU A 341 -23.77 -12.21 16.34
CA GLU A 341 -23.04 -12.68 17.53
C GLU A 341 -21.56 -12.30 17.44
N LEU A 342 -20.93 -12.51 16.27
CA LEU A 342 -19.55 -12.05 16.03
C LEU A 342 -19.43 -10.53 16.15
N THR A 343 -20.40 -9.77 15.63
CA THR A 343 -20.44 -8.31 15.75
C THR A 343 -20.44 -7.89 17.23
N THR A 344 -21.28 -8.53 18.04
CA THR A 344 -21.40 -8.26 19.49
C THR A 344 -20.08 -8.55 20.23
N ASP A 345 -19.44 -9.67 19.93
CA ASP A 345 -18.19 -10.05 20.57
C ASP A 345 -17.02 -9.15 20.14
N ILE A 346 -16.98 -8.75 18.86
CA ILE A 346 -15.98 -7.80 18.36
C ILE A 346 -16.16 -6.43 19.03
N ASP A 347 -17.39 -5.95 19.15
CA ASP A 347 -17.71 -4.69 19.81
C ASP A 347 -17.31 -4.71 21.29
N ALA A 348 -17.47 -5.85 21.97
CA ALA A 348 -17.03 -6.02 23.34
C ALA A 348 -15.51 -5.91 23.49
N GLU A 349 -14.73 -6.44 22.55
CA GLU A 349 -13.27 -6.30 22.56
C GLU A 349 -12.83 -4.86 22.22
N ILE A 350 -13.50 -4.20 21.26
CA ILE A 350 -13.26 -2.78 20.95
C ILE A 350 -13.56 -1.93 22.17
N LEU A 351 -14.65 -2.18 22.87
CA LEU A 351 -15.05 -1.43 24.07
C LEU A 351 -13.96 -1.51 25.15
N LYS A 352 -13.31 -2.67 25.34
CA LYS A 352 -12.18 -2.79 26.27
C LYS A 352 -11.03 -1.86 25.91
N VAL A 353 -10.70 -1.74 24.62
CA VAL A 353 -9.64 -0.82 24.16
C VAL A 353 -10.04 0.65 24.36
N GLN A 354 -11.34 0.96 24.29
CA GLN A 354 -11.87 2.31 24.48
C GLN A 354 -11.95 2.72 25.95
N THR A 355 -12.10 1.77 26.87
CA THR A 355 -12.30 2.03 28.32
C THR A 355 -11.03 1.83 29.13
N ASP A 356 -10.28 0.79 28.84
CA ASP A 356 -9.12 0.36 29.59
C ASP A 356 -7.82 0.74 28.90
N LEU A 357 -6.76 0.92 29.68
CA LEU A 357 -5.41 0.99 29.13
C LEU A 357 -4.95 -0.44 28.79
N ILE A 358 -4.41 -0.64 27.58
CA ILE A 358 -3.76 -1.91 27.27
C ILE A 358 -2.65 -2.22 28.27
N SER A 359 -2.38 -3.49 28.54
CA SER A 359 -1.35 -3.87 29.52
C SER A 359 0.03 -3.37 29.07
N GLU A 360 0.91 -3.09 30.04
CA GLU A 360 2.30 -2.71 29.72
C GLU A 360 3.02 -3.76 28.88
N ARG A 361 2.77 -5.03 29.16
CA ARG A 361 3.32 -6.16 28.38
C ARG A 361 2.86 -6.14 26.92
N ASP A 362 1.57 -5.91 26.69
CA ASP A 362 1.02 -5.86 25.32
C ASP A 362 1.53 -4.62 24.57
N TYR A 363 1.62 -3.49 25.29
CA TYR A 363 2.20 -2.26 24.72
C TYR A 363 3.64 -2.45 24.30
N GLN A 364 4.49 -3.03 25.16
CA GLN A 364 5.89 -3.32 24.83
C GLN A 364 5.99 -4.30 23.63
N LYS A 365 5.09 -5.29 23.57
CA LYS A 365 5.03 -6.21 22.43
C LYS A 365 4.72 -5.47 21.12
N LEU A 366 3.79 -4.50 21.14
CA LEU A 366 3.47 -3.67 19.97
C LEU A 366 4.69 -2.85 19.53
N GLN A 367 5.35 -2.16 20.46
CA GLN A 367 6.56 -1.38 20.17
C GLN A 367 7.61 -2.24 19.45
N ASN A 368 7.96 -3.41 20.02
CA ASN A 368 8.94 -4.31 19.43
C ASN A 368 8.51 -4.82 18.04
N LYS A 369 7.21 -5.02 17.83
CA LYS A 369 6.70 -5.47 16.55
C LYS A 369 6.84 -4.41 15.46
N PHE A 370 6.49 -3.16 15.76
CA PHE A 370 6.63 -2.06 14.80
C PHE A 370 8.09 -1.77 14.48
N GLU A 371 9.00 -1.87 15.47
CA GLU A 371 10.42 -1.81 15.21
C GLU A 371 10.90 -2.90 14.24
N ASN A 372 10.46 -4.14 14.45
CA ASN A 372 10.82 -5.24 13.56
C ASN A 372 10.24 -5.03 12.13
N THR A 373 8.99 -4.60 12.03
CA THR A 373 8.35 -4.32 10.74
C THR A 373 9.08 -3.21 9.98
N PHE A 374 9.44 -2.13 10.66
CA PHE A 374 10.18 -1.01 10.08
C PHE A 374 11.56 -1.43 9.56
N VAL A 375 12.31 -2.20 10.34
CA VAL A 375 13.62 -2.74 9.92
C VAL A 375 13.47 -3.67 8.71
N ASN A 376 12.46 -4.53 8.71
CA ASN A 376 12.27 -5.49 7.63
C ASN A 376 11.79 -4.85 6.32
N ALA A 377 10.98 -3.79 6.38
CA ALA A 377 10.53 -3.06 5.20
C ALA A 377 11.69 -2.49 4.38
N ASN A 378 12.76 -2.10 5.07
CA ASN A 378 13.96 -1.48 4.50
C ASN A 378 15.16 -2.44 4.45
N SER A 379 14.94 -3.76 4.45
CA SER A 379 16.01 -4.76 4.42
C SER A 379 16.52 -5.10 3.02
N SER A 380 15.89 -4.59 1.98
CA SER A 380 16.30 -4.79 0.59
C SER A 380 16.34 -3.47 -0.18
N VAL A 381 17.16 -3.44 -1.22
CA VAL A 381 17.31 -2.26 -2.09
C VAL A 381 15.99 -1.85 -2.72
N SER A 382 15.18 -2.83 -3.16
CA SER A 382 13.84 -2.57 -3.71
C SER A 382 12.84 -2.08 -2.64
N GLY A 383 12.96 -2.59 -1.41
CA GLY A 383 12.17 -2.10 -0.27
C GLY A 383 12.48 -0.66 0.06
N ILE A 384 13.77 -0.30 0.11
CA ILE A 384 14.24 1.09 0.30
C ILE A 384 13.72 1.98 -0.83
N ALA A 385 13.85 1.56 -2.09
CA ALA A 385 13.37 2.33 -3.23
C ALA A 385 11.85 2.61 -3.15
N ASN A 386 11.06 1.60 -2.80
CA ASN A 386 9.62 1.76 -2.62
C ASN A 386 9.29 2.70 -1.44
N SER A 387 9.98 2.57 -0.31
CA SER A 387 9.77 3.43 0.87
C SER A 387 10.10 4.88 0.55
N LEU A 388 11.25 5.16 -0.09
CA LEU A 388 11.66 6.51 -0.49
C LEU A 388 10.63 7.14 -1.45
N ALA A 389 10.21 6.40 -2.49
CA ALA A 389 9.19 6.87 -3.43
C ALA A 389 7.86 7.18 -2.72
N ARG A 390 7.41 6.29 -1.84
CA ARG A 390 6.15 6.42 -1.08
C ARG A 390 6.18 7.61 -0.12
N TYR A 391 7.24 7.79 0.65
CA TYR A 391 7.36 8.90 1.60
C TYR A 391 7.41 10.23 0.88
N TYR A 392 8.15 10.33 -0.22
CA TYR A 392 8.14 11.52 -1.05
C TYR A 392 6.75 11.80 -1.62
N MET A 393 6.19 10.83 -2.37
CA MET A 393 5.00 11.05 -3.18
C MET A 393 3.73 11.19 -2.35
N LEU A 394 3.53 10.30 -1.38
CA LEU A 394 2.26 10.19 -0.66
C LEU A 394 2.28 10.88 0.71
N TYR A 395 3.44 11.03 1.35
CA TYR A 395 3.55 11.71 2.63
C TYR A 395 4.07 13.15 2.49
N GLY A 396 4.83 13.44 1.43
CA GLY A 396 5.52 14.72 1.25
C GLY A 396 6.67 14.93 2.24
N ASP A 397 7.16 13.84 2.86
CA ASP A 397 8.25 13.86 3.82
C ASP A 397 9.11 12.59 3.70
N ILE A 398 10.19 12.70 2.92
CA ILE A 398 11.12 11.58 2.69
C ILE A 398 11.90 11.20 3.96
N SER A 399 12.02 12.10 4.94
CA SER A 399 12.76 11.83 6.17
C SER A 399 12.13 10.70 7.01
N LEU A 400 10.86 10.36 6.73
CA LEU A 400 10.15 9.24 7.34
C LEU A 400 10.83 7.90 7.11
N ILE A 401 11.67 7.75 6.08
CA ILE A 401 12.51 6.56 5.88
C ILE A 401 13.37 6.24 7.12
N ASN A 402 13.72 7.25 7.90
CA ASN A 402 14.52 7.11 9.11
C ASN A 402 13.74 7.41 10.40
N THR A 403 12.64 8.16 10.32
CA THR A 403 11.97 8.74 11.50
C THR A 403 10.57 8.20 11.77
N GLU A 404 9.96 7.44 10.84
CA GLU A 404 8.61 6.89 11.04
C GLU A 404 8.52 6.04 12.30
N ILE A 405 9.58 5.30 12.64
CA ILE A 405 9.62 4.49 13.85
C ILE A 405 9.49 5.32 15.13
N ASP A 406 9.98 6.57 15.14
CA ASP A 406 9.88 7.44 16.29
C ASP A 406 8.43 7.91 16.52
N ILE A 407 7.62 7.96 15.46
CA ILE A 407 6.17 8.20 15.58
C ILE A 407 5.56 7.05 16.39
N PHE A 408 5.79 5.79 16.01
CA PHE A 408 5.28 4.62 16.72
C PHE A 408 5.78 4.55 18.16
N ARG A 409 7.08 4.82 18.40
CA ARG A 409 7.67 4.86 19.74
C ARG A 409 7.05 5.91 20.65
N SER A 410 6.61 7.03 20.09
CA SER A 410 6.01 8.13 20.82
C SER A 410 4.51 7.95 21.14
N ILE A 411 3.83 6.96 20.54
CA ILE A 411 2.41 6.69 20.77
C ILE A 411 2.25 6.13 22.18
N THR A 412 1.36 6.73 22.98
CA THR A 412 1.10 6.30 24.36
C THR A 412 -0.12 5.38 24.46
N ARG A 413 -0.23 4.66 25.56
CA ARG A 413 -1.40 3.81 25.86
C ARG A 413 -2.70 4.63 25.96
N GLU A 414 -2.60 5.86 26.45
CA GLU A 414 -3.69 6.82 26.52
C GLU A 414 -4.16 7.27 25.13
N GLU A 415 -3.22 7.48 24.18
CA GLU A 415 -3.55 7.78 22.80
C GLU A 415 -4.26 6.60 22.13
N ILE A 416 -3.79 5.37 22.33
CA ILE A 416 -4.43 4.14 21.81
C ILE A 416 -5.90 4.11 22.25
N ARG A 417 -6.18 4.30 23.55
CA ARG A 417 -7.54 4.36 24.09
C ARG A 417 -8.36 5.51 23.50
N LYS A 418 -7.79 6.70 23.41
CA LYS A 418 -8.45 7.91 22.89
C LYS A 418 -8.83 7.75 21.42
N VAL A 419 -7.92 7.23 20.60
CA VAL A 419 -8.12 7.05 19.17
C VAL A 419 -9.11 5.91 18.90
N ALA A 420 -9.04 4.80 19.63
CA ALA A 420 -10.06 3.77 19.56
C ALA A 420 -11.47 4.31 19.85
N LYS A 421 -11.60 5.15 20.86
CA LYS A 421 -12.88 5.81 21.21
C LYS A 421 -13.36 6.78 20.12
N LYS A 422 -12.43 7.47 19.45
CA LYS A 422 -12.75 8.45 18.41
C LYS A 422 -13.25 7.82 17.13
N TYR A 423 -12.63 6.72 16.66
CA TYR A 423 -12.87 6.18 15.32
C TYR A 423 -13.61 4.84 15.28
N LEU A 424 -13.48 3.99 16.28
CA LEU A 424 -14.12 2.67 16.30
C LEU A 424 -15.51 2.71 16.97
N ASN A 425 -16.31 3.70 16.59
CA ASN A 425 -17.66 3.87 17.13
C ASN A 425 -18.65 2.97 16.35
N PRO A 426 -19.42 2.09 17.04
CA PRO A 426 -20.39 1.23 16.38
C PRO A 426 -21.48 1.99 15.61
N ASN A 427 -21.77 3.26 15.96
CA ASN A 427 -22.75 4.08 15.24
C ASN A 427 -22.16 4.83 14.02
N GLN A 428 -20.88 4.64 13.69
CA GLN A 428 -20.16 5.36 12.62
C GLN A 428 -19.40 4.40 11.72
N ARG A 429 -20.06 3.33 11.28
CA ARG A 429 -19.44 2.27 10.49
C ARG A 429 -20.35 1.69 9.43
N LEU A 430 -19.76 0.94 8.52
CA LEU A 430 -20.42 -0.02 7.66
C LEU A 430 -20.30 -1.41 8.29
N ILE A 431 -21.43 -2.13 8.38
CA ILE A 431 -21.50 -3.57 8.58
C ILE A 431 -21.86 -4.19 7.24
N LEU A 432 -20.99 -4.99 6.67
CA LEU A 432 -21.25 -5.73 5.46
C LEU A 432 -21.41 -7.21 5.78
N ASN A 433 -22.58 -7.75 5.53
CA ASN A 433 -22.87 -9.17 5.52
C ASN A 433 -22.49 -9.72 4.14
N TYR A 434 -21.37 -10.44 4.05
CA TYR A 434 -20.91 -11.02 2.80
C TYR A 434 -21.28 -12.50 2.78
N LEU A 435 -22.30 -12.85 2.00
CA LEU A 435 -23.02 -14.11 2.10
C LEU A 435 -22.79 -15.00 0.87
N PRO A 436 -22.87 -16.34 1.03
CA PRO A 436 -22.94 -17.23 -0.11
C PRO A 436 -24.20 -16.95 -0.96
N GLU A 437 -24.08 -16.99 -2.29
CA GLU A 437 -25.23 -16.83 -3.21
C GLU A 437 -26.36 -17.86 -2.91
N SER A 438 -25.99 -19.05 -2.42
CA SER A 438 -26.93 -20.10 -2.01
C SER A 438 -27.86 -19.72 -0.82
N SER A 439 -27.50 -18.66 -0.09
CA SER A 439 -28.32 -18.14 1.02
C SER A 439 -29.31 -17.04 0.59
N LYS A 440 -29.31 -16.68 -0.70
CA LYS A 440 -30.25 -15.70 -1.25
C LYS A 440 -31.66 -16.33 -1.35
N GLU A 441 -32.63 -15.75 -0.62
CA GLU A 441 -34.01 -16.15 -0.64
C GLU A 441 -34.76 -15.81 -1.95
#